data_101da5c305a5ea92278798edf347afb5
#
_entry.id   101da5c305a5ea92278798edf347afb5
#
_cell.length_a   1.000
_cell.length_b   1.000
_cell.length_c   1.000
_cell.angle_alpha   90.00
_cell.angle_beta   90.00
_cell.angle_gamma   90.00
#
_symmetry.space_group_name_H-M   'P 1'
#
loop_
_entity.id
_entity.type
_entity.pdbx_description
1 polymer ?
#
loop_
_entity_poly.entity_id
_entity_poly.type
_entity_poly.pdbx_seq_one_letter_code
_entity_poly.pdbx_strand_id
1 'polypeptide(L)'
;MKKTIILSAALLVAALFAYHHTSAQQAPAPGAPPQGQPRPAGGMRTGIEAMTPEDHTGFESIFDGKTLKGWDGDPQFWRVENETIVGESTAEKPVKVNTFLIYRGGQPKDFELKLEYKMNSTNSGIQYRSVELPEVGKWVMKGYQADIDLANMFTGQLYEERGRGFLAMRGTMTQILTGNKKKIIADLRSGDDLKAFIKTNDWNRVHIIAHGNVLTHIFNGHLMAQCVDDDPTGRAMGGLLGVQMHVGAPMKIEVRNVWLKNL
;
A
#
# COMPACT_ATOMS: atom_id res chain seq x y z
N MET A 1 9.02 -62.98 -36.89
CA MET A 1 7.92 -63.01 -35.87
C MET A 1 6.96 -61.91 -36.23
N LYS A 2 5.80 -62.22 -36.70
CA LYS A 2 4.79 -61.34 -37.36
C LYS A 2 3.93 -60.70 -36.26
N LYS A 3 3.76 -59.36 -36.28
CA LYS A 3 2.79 -58.64 -35.45
C LYS A 3 1.52 -58.38 -36.29
N THR A 4 0.42 -58.91 -35.82
CA THR A 4 -0.91 -58.75 -36.40
C THR A 4 -1.55 -57.47 -35.90
N ILE A 5 -2.01 -56.62 -36.81
CA ILE A 5 -2.79 -55.41 -36.54
C ILE A 5 -4.25 -55.76 -36.69
N ILE A 6 -5.06 -55.58 -35.67
CA ILE A 6 -6.52 -55.74 -35.74
C ILE A 6 -7.13 -54.34 -35.84
N LEU A 7 -7.80 -54.09 -36.95
CA LEU A 7 -8.63 -52.93 -37.22
C LEU A 7 -10.06 -53.25 -36.76
N SER A 8 -10.60 -52.48 -35.85
CA SER A 8 -12.02 -52.57 -35.47
C SER A 8 -12.78 -51.41 -36.09
N ALA A 9 -13.71 -51.72 -36.99
CA ALA A 9 -14.64 -50.76 -37.58
C ALA A 9 -15.81 -50.52 -36.62
N ALA A 10 -16.09 -49.25 -36.31
CA ALA A 10 -17.29 -48.85 -35.58
C ALA A 10 -18.37 -48.38 -36.56
N LEU A 11 -19.50 -49.06 -36.54
CA LEU A 11 -20.71 -48.70 -37.28
C LEU A 11 -21.40 -47.49 -36.63
N LEU A 12 -21.68 -46.48 -37.45
CA LEU A 12 -22.55 -45.35 -37.12
C LEU A 12 -24.02 -45.77 -37.38
N VAL A 13 -24.84 -45.77 -36.32
CA VAL A 13 -26.31 -45.85 -36.46
C VAL A 13 -26.88 -44.48 -36.19
N ALA A 14 -27.35 -43.81 -37.24
CA ALA A 14 -28.09 -42.55 -37.12
C ALA A 14 -29.57 -42.84 -36.88
N ALA A 15 -30.07 -42.56 -35.71
CA ALA A 15 -31.50 -42.56 -35.40
C ALA A 15 -32.04 -41.12 -35.51
N LEU A 16 -32.85 -40.88 -36.57
CA LEU A 16 -33.63 -39.65 -36.72
C LEU A 16 -34.81 -39.70 -35.75
N PHE A 17 -34.78 -38.83 -34.71
CA PHE A 17 -35.98 -38.48 -33.94
C PHE A 17 -36.48 -37.14 -34.43
N ALA A 18 -37.64 -37.14 -35.10
CA ALA A 18 -38.40 -35.93 -35.40
C ALA A 18 -39.04 -35.42 -34.09
N TYR A 19 -38.53 -34.32 -33.57
CA TYR A 19 -39.16 -33.61 -32.43
C TYR A 19 -40.12 -32.58 -33.00
N HIS A 20 -41.41 -32.75 -32.72
CA HIS A 20 -42.42 -31.71 -32.93
C HIS A 20 -42.15 -30.55 -31.98
N HIS A 21 -41.79 -29.42 -32.55
CA HIS A 21 -41.76 -28.16 -31.79
C HIS A 21 -43.18 -27.69 -31.50
N THR A 22 -43.69 -27.94 -30.29
CA THR A 22 -44.77 -27.17 -29.74
C THR A 22 -44.14 -25.87 -29.18
N SER A 23 -44.47 -24.75 -29.81
CA SER A 23 -44.09 -23.42 -29.34
C SER A 23 -44.76 -23.16 -27.99
N ALA A 24 -44.08 -23.47 -26.91
CA ALA A 24 -44.43 -22.93 -25.58
C ALA A 24 -44.13 -21.43 -25.59
N GLN A 25 -45.20 -20.64 -25.50
CA GLN A 25 -45.14 -19.21 -25.36
C GLN A 25 -44.37 -18.90 -24.05
N GLN A 26 -43.14 -18.44 -24.19
CA GLN A 26 -42.29 -18.06 -23.06
C GLN A 26 -42.91 -16.84 -22.36
N ALA A 27 -43.29 -16.98 -21.10
CA ALA A 27 -43.72 -15.86 -20.29
C ALA A 27 -42.61 -14.79 -20.30
N PRO A 28 -42.98 -13.50 -20.37
CA PRO A 28 -41.98 -12.42 -20.31
C PRO A 28 -41.14 -12.55 -19.05
N ALA A 29 -39.81 -12.54 -19.19
CA ALA A 29 -38.90 -12.48 -18.07
C ALA A 29 -39.24 -11.31 -17.16
N PRO A 30 -39.15 -11.44 -15.81
CA PRO A 30 -39.34 -10.32 -14.92
C PRO A 30 -38.43 -9.19 -15.38
N GLY A 31 -39.03 -8.01 -15.62
CA GLY A 31 -38.34 -6.83 -16.14
C GLY A 31 -37.08 -6.56 -15.31
N ALA A 32 -35.98 -6.30 -15.99
CA ALA A 32 -34.77 -5.78 -15.33
C ALA A 32 -35.17 -4.60 -14.43
N PRO A 33 -34.63 -4.49 -13.22
CA PRO A 33 -34.91 -3.36 -12.35
C PRO A 33 -34.61 -2.09 -13.14
N PRO A 34 -35.45 -1.05 -13.05
CA PRO A 34 -35.26 0.19 -13.80
C PRO A 34 -33.84 0.68 -13.49
N GLN A 35 -33.06 0.94 -14.53
CA GLN A 35 -31.75 1.57 -14.39
C GLN A 35 -31.98 2.86 -13.62
N GLY A 36 -31.45 2.91 -12.38
CA GLY A 36 -31.63 4.03 -11.51
C GLY A 36 -31.16 5.30 -12.21
N GLN A 37 -32.06 6.24 -12.39
CA GLN A 37 -31.71 7.60 -12.73
C GLN A 37 -30.57 8.02 -11.78
N PRO A 38 -29.57 8.80 -12.25
CA PRO A 38 -28.55 9.32 -11.36
C PRO A 38 -29.28 10.04 -10.23
N ARG A 39 -29.08 9.56 -9.01
CA ARG A 39 -29.65 10.21 -7.82
C ARG A 39 -29.17 11.64 -7.85
N PRO A 40 -30.07 12.64 -7.74
CA PRO A 40 -29.64 14.01 -7.58
C PRO A 40 -28.69 14.05 -6.38
N ALA A 41 -27.53 14.67 -6.54
CA ALA A 41 -26.54 14.89 -5.49
C ALA A 41 -27.08 15.95 -4.50
N GLY A 42 -28.14 15.62 -3.79
CA GLY A 42 -28.91 16.49 -2.90
C GLY A 42 -29.43 15.77 -1.66
N GLY A 43 -28.66 14.75 -1.17
CA GLY A 43 -28.85 14.26 0.18
C GLY A 43 -28.35 15.31 1.17
N MET A 44 -29.14 15.55 2.22
CA MET A 44 -28.83 16.44 3.33
C MET A 44 -27.40 16.11 3.82
N ARG A 45 -26.38 16.90 3.39
CA ARG A 45 -25.03 16.78 3.87
C ARG A 45 -25.08 17.20 5.35
N THR A 46 -24.74 16.30 6.23
CA THR A 46 -24.69 16.49 7.68
C THR A 46 -23.58 17.44 8.13
N GLY A 47 -23.12 18.34 7.26
CA GLY A 47 -21.97 19.22 7.54
C GLY A 47 -20.61 18.49 7.55
N ILE A 48 -20.61 17.20 7.20
CA ILE A 48 -19.37 16.41 7.08
C ILE A 48 -18.88 16.50 5.63
N GLU A 49 -17.75 17.15 5.43
CA GLU A 49 -17.08 17.22 4.14
C GLU A 49 -15.99 16.16 4.06
N ALA A 50 -15.87 15.52 2.90
CA ALA A 50 -14.75 14.62 2.65
C ALA A 50 -13.47 15.46 2.51
N MET A 51 -12.42 15.10 3.25
CA MET A 51 -11.10 15.69 3.07
C MET A 51 -10.63 15.44 1.63
N THR A 52 -10.31 16.51 0.90
CA THR A 52 -9.70 16.37 -0.41
C THR A 52 -8.21 16.05 -0.27
N PRO A 53 -7.61 15.36 -1.23
CA PRO A 53 -6.16 15.11 -1.23
C PRO A 53 -5.33 16.40 -1.18
N GLU A 54 -5.85 17.47 -1.76
CA GLU A 54 -5.26 18.80 -1.84
C GLU A 54 -5.48 19.64 -0.55
N ASP A 55 -6.30 19.17 0.39
CA ASP A 55 -6.45 19.84 1.68
C ASP A 55 -5.20 19.64 2.54
N HIS A 56 -4.41 20.69 2.65
CA HIS A 56 -3.21 20.75 3.49
C HIS A 56 -3.38 21.72 4.67
N THR A 57 -4.62 21.97 5.10
CA THR A 57 -4.88 22.85 6.24
C THR A 57 -4.17 22.36 7.51
N GLY A 58 -3.27 23.17 8.06
CA GLY A 58 -2.46 22.84 9.22
C GLY A 58 -1.24 21.95 8.93
N PHE A 59 -0.97 21.63 7.65
CA PHE A 59 0.23 20.93 7.25
C PHE A 59 1.33 21.91 6.82
N GLU A 60 2.58 21.50 7.05
CA GLU A 60 3.79 22.15 6.56
C GLU A 60 4.43 21.29 5.49
N SER A 61 4.87 21.91 4.38
CA SER A 61 5.68 21.20 3.39
C SER A 61 7.07 20.95 3.96
N ILE A 62 7.48 19.69 3.99
CA ILE A 62 8.83 19.29 4.44
C ILE A 62 9.76 18.89 3.31
N PHE A 63 9.34 19.13 2.06
CA PHE A 63 10.15 19.03 0.85
C PHE A 63 9.87 20.24 -0.04
N ASP A 64 10.93 20.96 -0.44
CA ASP A 64 10.84 22.22 -1.17
C ASP A 64 10.72 22.05 -2.72
N GLY A 65 10.69 20.79 -3.20
CA GLY A 65 10.66 20.46 -4.61
C GLY A 65 11.99 20.69 -5.34
N LYS A 66 13.04 21.17 -4.68
CA LYS A 66 14.28 21.60 -5.34
C LYS A 66 15.54 20.98 -4.74
N THR A 67 15.55 20.77 -3.44
CA THR A 67 16.75 20.32 -2.72
C THR A 67 16.40 19.23 -1.69
N LEU A 68 17.41 18.48 -1.25
CA LEU A 68 17.30 17.59 -0.10
C LEU A 68 17.55 18.30 1.23
N LYS A 69 17.36 19.63 1.30
CA LYS A 69 17.52 20.37 2.55
C LYS A 69 16.56 19.79 3.62
N GLY A 70 17.11 19.47 4.79
CA GLY A 70 16.36 18.82 5.86
C GLY A 70 16.22 17.29 5.72
N TRP A 71 16.80 16.71 4.67
CA TRP A 71 16.84 15.28 4.42
C TRP A 71 18.28 14.79 4.34
N ASP A 72 18.55 13.59 4.85
CA ASP A 72 19.88 12.99 4.91
C ASP A 72 19.81 11.51 4.51
N GLY A 73 20.54 11.15 3.48
CA GLY A 73 20.63 9.80 2.93
C GLY A 73 21.89 9.65 2.08
N ASP A 74 22.17 8.44 1.63
CA ASP A 74 23.34 8.16 0.81
C ASP A 74 23.26 8.91 -0.54
N PRO A 75 24.16 9.87 -0.82
CA PRO A 75 24.09 10.68 -2.05
C PRO A 75 24.35 9.87 -3.33
N GLN A 76 24.82 8.62 -3.21
CA GLN A 76 24.91 7.76 -4.40
C GLN A 76 23.55 7.25 -4.88
N PHE A 77 22.53 7.25 -4.03
CA PHE A 77 21.17 6.79 -4.36
C PHE A 77 20.16 7.92 -4.45
N TRP A 78 20.33 9.00 -3.63
CA TRP A 78 19.30 10.02 -3.46
C TRP A 78 19.65 11.33 -4.16
N ARG A 79 18.69 11.89 -4.90
CA ARG A 79 18.78 13.17 -5.59
C ARG A 79 17.42 13.82 -5.75
N VAL A 80 17.39 15.03 -6.27
CA VAL A 80 16.14 15.69 -6.71
C VAL A 80 16.15 15.83 -8.21
N GLU A 81 15.06 15.43 -8.86
CA GLU A 81 14.81 15.58 -10.29
C GLU A 81 13.34 15.96 -10.50
N ASN A 82 13.07 16.98 -11.34
CA ASN A 82 11.70 17.38 -11.71
C ASN A 82 10.77 17.52 -10.50
N GLU A 83 11.18 18.29 -9.50
CA GLU A 83 10.44 18.56 -8.26
C GLU A 83 10.13 17.29 -7.44
N THR A 84 10.92 16.25 -7.60
CA THR A 84 10.71 14.93 -7.01
C THR A 84 11.99 14.45 -6.33
N ILE A 85 11.88 13.90 -5.13
CA ILE A 85 12.92 13.10 -4.51
C ILE A 85 13.01 11.78 -5.26
N VAL A 86 14.17 11.46 -5.79
CA VAL A 86 14.43 10.19 -6.49
C VAL A 86 15.42 9.37 -5.70
N GLY A 87 15.00 8.16 -5.33
CA GLY A 87 15.87 7.11 -4.83
C GLY A 87 16.07 6.05 -5.90
N GLU A 88 17.32 5.79 -6.30
CA GLU A 88 17.61 4.86 -7.39
C GLU A 88 18.89 4.07 -7.14
N SER A 89 18.79 2.76 -7.37
CA SER A 89 19.94 1.85 -7.41
C SER A 89 20.04 1.16 -8.78
N THR A 90 21.24 0.77 -9.14
CA THR A 90 21.50 0.05 -10.39
C THR A 90 22.24 -1.26 -10.11
N ALA A 91 22.43 -2.08 -11.14
CA ALA A 91 23.23 -3.31 -11.02
C ALA A 91 24.69 -3.02 -10.61
N GLU A 92 25.24 -1.88 -11.07
CA GLU A 92 26.60 -1.42 -10.76
C GLU A 92 26.70 -0.78 -9.38
N LYS A 93 25.59 -0.23 -8.89
CA LYS A 93 25.46 0.41 -7.57
C LYS A 93 24.30 -0.19 -6.79
N PRO A 94 24.43 -1.45 -6.35
CA PRO A 94 23.36 -2.14 -5.62
C PRO A 94 23.27 -1.62 -4.18
N VAL A 95 22.05 -1.64 -3.64
CA VAL A 95 21.82 -1.48 -2.20
C VAL A 95 22.28 -2.75 -1.49
N LYS A 96 23.22 -2.63 -0.55
CA LYS A 96 23.81 -3.77 0.18
C LYS A 96 23.04 -4.09 1.48
N VAL A 97 22.39 -3.11 2.04
CA VAL A 97 21.56 -3.19 3.24
C VAL A 97 20.45 -2.15 3.13
N ASN A 98 19.26 -2.44 3.66
CA ASN A 98 18.18 -1.46 3.66
C ASN A 98 18.68 -0.14 4.25
N THR A 99 18.62 0.93 3.47
CA THR A 99 19.07 2.26 3.83
C THR A 99 17.98 3.29 3.54
N PHE A 100 18.05 4.45 4.14
CA PHE A 100 16.93 5.37 4.14
C PHE A 100 17.37 6.80 3.81
N LEU A 101 16.47 7.55 3.16
CA LEU A 101 16.51 9.00 3.19
C LEU A 101 15.73 9.46 4.43
N ILE A 102 16.41 10.08 5.37
CA ILE A 102 15.91 10.38 6.71
C ILE A 102 15.57 11.87 6.80
N TYR A 103 14.37 12.21 7.24
CA TYR A 103 14.01 13.58 7.56
C TYR A 103 14.65 14.02 8.87
N ARG A 104 15.41 15.12 8.82
CA ARG A 104 16.16 15.68 9.97
C ARG A 104 15.46 16.87 10.62
N GLY A 105 14.31 17.29 10.11
CA GLY A 105 13.58 18.45 10.63
C GLY A 105 12.83 18.20 11.94
N GLY A 106 12.84 16.97 12.45
CA GLY A 106 12.21 16.64 13.74
C GLY A 106 11.97 15.15 13.95
N GLN A 107 11.40 14.84 15.10
CA GLN A 107 11.00 13.48 15.49
C GLN A 107 9.54 13.51 15.96
N PRO A 108 8.57 13.57 15.04
CA PRO A 108 7.17 13.73 15.39
C PRO A 108 6.68 12.55 16.25
N LYS A 109 5.83 12.89 17.22
CA LYS A 109 5.16 11.93 18.10
C LYS A 109 3.79 11.59 17.53
N ASP A 110 2.84 12.51 17.67
CA ASP A 110 1.52 12.43 17.06
C ASP A 110 1.51 13.33 15.83
N PHE A 111 1.14 12.76 14.68
CA PHE A 111 1.27 13.46 13.41
C PHE A 111 0.35 12.89 12.33
N GLU A 112 0.15 13.70 11.30
CA GLU A 112 -0.31 13.28 9.99
C GLU A 112 0.79 13.55 8.95
N LEU A 113 1.10 12.55 8.12
CA LEU A 113 2.05 12.64 7.01
C LEU A 113 1.33 12.34 5.71
N LYS A 114 1.33 13.29 4.77
CA LYS A 114 0.84 13.10 3.41
C LYS A 114 1.99 13.17 2.42
N LEU A 115 1.99 12.28 1.44
CA LEU A 115 2.94 12.31 0.32
C LEU A 115 2.39 11.58 -0.90
N GLU A 116 3.07 11.77 -2.02
CA GLU A 116 2.85 10.95 -3.21
C GLU A 116 4.11 10.15 -3.53
N TYR A 117 3.93 8.88 -3.93
CA TYR A 117 5.02 8.05 -4.42
C TYR A 117 4.68 7.40 -5.75
N LYS A 118 5.73 7.12 -6.52
CA LYS A 118 5.70 6.25 -7.69
C LYS A 118 6.91 5.32 -7.64
N MET A 119 6.73 4.05 -7.94
CA MET A 119 7.78 3.05 -7.86
C MET A 119 7.69 2.08 -9.04
N ASN A 120 8.85 1.66 -9.55
CA ASN A 120 8.94 0.72 -10.68
C ASN A 120 9.62 -0.60 -10.34
N SER A 121 9.91 -0.86 -9.08
CA SER A 121 10.70 -2.02 -8.67
C SER A 121 10.29 -2.57 -7.31
N THR A 122 10.99 -3.57 -6.88
CA THR A 122 10.69 -4.61 -5.90
C THR A 122 9.96 -4.18 -4.63
N ASN A 123 10.63 -3.43 -3.74
CA ASN A 123 10.11 -3.06 -2.43
C ASN A 123 10.69 -1.72 -1.95
N SER A 124 9.92 -1.02 -1.16
CA SER A 124 10.25 0.22 -0.45
C SER A 124 9.30 0.39 0.73
N GLY A 125 9.33 1.55 1.37
CA GLY A 125 8.38 1.89 2.43
C GLY A 125 8.59 3.29 2.98
N ILE A 126 7.54 3.81 3.60
CA ILE A 126 7.59 5.07 4.34
C ILE A 126 7.74 4.72 5.81
N GLN A 127 8.93 5.02 6.34
CA GLN A 127 9.29 4.71 7.71
C GLN A 127 8.91 5.86 8.63
N TYR A 128 8.43 5.56 9.84
CA TYR A 128 8.04 6.57 10.82
C TYR A 128 8.20 6.07 12.26
N ARG A 129 8.26 7.02 13.22
CA ARG A 129 8.56 6.73 14.62
C ARG A 129 9.75 5.79 14.78
N SER A 130 10.78 6.05 14.00
CA SER A 130 11.93 5.15 13.84
C SER A 130 13.17 5.70 14.51
N VAL A 131 14.13 4.82 14.75
CA VAL A 131 15.45 5.16 15.29
C VAL A 131 16.52 4.66 14.31
N GLU A 132 17.65 5.36 14.28
CA GLU A 132 18.82 4.92 13.53
C GLU A 132 19.55 3.78 14.26
N LEU A 133 20.18 2.92 13.47
CA LEU A 133 21.03 1.81 13.92
C LEU A 133 22.44 1.99 13.36
N PRO A 134 23.24 2.94 13.91
CA PRO A 134 24.57 3.26 13.38
C PRO A 134 25.54 2.08 13.46
N GLU A 135 25.32 1.16 14.38
CA GLU A 135 26.08 -0.08 14.52
C GLU A 135 25.86 -1.07 13.35
N VAL A 136 24.74 -0.94 12.64
CA VAL A 136 24.42 -1.73 11.43
C VAL A 136 24.94 -1.02 10.19
N GLY A 137 24.82 0.30 10.16
CA GLY A 137 25.28 1.14 9.06
C GLY A 137 24.71 2.55 9.11
N LYS A 138 25.39 3.45 8.40
CA LYS A 138 24.90 4.82 8.23
C LYS A 138 23.56 4.79 7.48
N TRP A 139 22.60 5.61 7.90
CA TRP A 139 21.25 5.69 7.36
C TRP A 139 20.44 4.38 7.44
N VAL A 140 20.80 3.46 8.30
CA VAL A 140 20.00 2.27 8.61
C VAL A 140 19.04 2.61 9.74
N MET A 141 17.75 2.23 9.58
CA MET A 141 16.72 2.52 10.55
C MET A 141 15.96 1.26 10.96
N LYS A 142 15.34 1.36 12.13
CA LYS A 142 14.35 0.40 12.61
C LYS A 142 13.10 1.15 13.11
N GLY A 143 11.91 0.62 12.88
CA GLY A 143 10.64 1.19 13.34
C GLY A 143 9.46 0.86 12.44
N TYR A 144 8.34 1.56 12.60
CA TYR A 144 7.14 1.31 11.79
C TYR A 144 7.34 1.75 10.35
N GLN A 145 6.73 1.00 9.44
CA GLN A 145 6.79 1.22 8.01
C GLN A 145 5.43 1.00 7.35
N ALA A 146 4.99 1.98 6.58
CA ALA A 146 3.95 1.76 5.60
C ALA A 146 4.62 1.12 4.38
N ASP A 147 4.40 -0.17 4.20
CA ASP A 147 5.04 -0.96 3.14
C ASP A 147 4.55 -0.55 1.76
N ILE A 148 5.47 -0.61 0.80
CA ILE A 148 5.24 -0.35 -0.62
C ILE A 148 5.99 -1.41 -1.42
N ASP A 149 5.31 -2.11 -2.34
CA ASP A 149 5.94 -3.03 -3.26
C ASP A 149 5.25 -3.00 -4.64
N LEU A 150 6.02 -3.26 -5.70
CA LEU A 150 5.50 -3.21 -7.07
C LEU A 150 4.40 -4.25 -7.34
N ALA A 151 4.52 -5.43 -6.76
CA ALA A 151 3.54 -6.51 -6.91
C ALA A 151 2.26 -6.26 -6.10
N ASN A 152 2.26 -5.21 -5.27
CA ASN A 152 1.18 -4.87 -4.35
C ASN A 152 0.76 -6.05 -3.45
N MET A 153 1.73 -6.87 -3.05
CA MET A 153 1.51 -7.92 -2.07
C MET A 153 1.47 -7.34 -0.66
N PHE A 154 2.34 -6.37 -0.37
CA PHE A 154 2.54 -5.77 0.95
C PHE A 154 2.07 -4.32 1.04
N THR A 155 1.90 -3.64 -0.10
CA THR A 155 1.54 -2.21 -0.13
C THR A 155 0.36 -1.88 0.75
N GLY A 156 0.54 -0.89 1.63
CA GLY A 156 -0.45 -0.41 2.59
C GLY A 156 -0.50 -1.17 3.92
N GLN A 157 0.23 -2.27 4.06
CA GLN A 157 0.35 -2.99 5.33
C GLN A 157 1.24 -2.21 6.31
N LEU A 158 1.07 -2.46 7.61
CA LEU A 158 1.97 -1.99 8.64
C LEU A 158 3.02 -3.05 8.95
N TYR A 159 4.25 -2.73 8.65
CA TYR A 159 5.43 -3.52 8.99
C TYR A 159 6.28 -2.79 10.03
N GLU A 160 7.02 -3.52 10.83
CA GLU A 160 8.05 -2.95 11.70
C GLU A 160 9.43 -3.44 11.26
N GLU A 161 10.15 -2.57 10.55
CA GLU A 161 11.49 -2.85 10.02
C GLU A 161 12.46 -3.18 11.15
N ARG A 162 13.16 -4.30 11.03
CA ARG A 162 14.10 -4.81 12.06
C ARG A 162 13.50 -4.97 13.45
N GLY A 163 12.16 -5.13 13.51
CA GLY A 163 11.40 -5.26 14.75
C GLY A 163 10.49 -6.48 14.73
N ARG A 164 9.21 -6.25 15.03
CA ARG A 164 8.21 -7.31 15.21
C ARG A 164 7.59 -7.84 13.90
N GLY A 165 8.03 -7.34 12.72
CA GLY A 165 7.51 -7.74 11.42
C GLY A 165 6.13 -7.14 11.13
N PHE A 166 5.25 -7.87 10.44
CA PHE A 166 3.91 -7.37 10.13
C PHE A 166 3.07 -7.21 11.38
N LEU A 167 2.57 -6.01 11.60
CA LEU A 167 1.71 -5.63 12.73
C LEU A 167 0.24 -5.53 12.33
N ALA A 168 -0.05 -5.06 11.11
CA ALA A 168 -1.40 -5.10 10.54
C ALA A 168 -1.35 -5.39 9.05
N MET A 169 -2.12 -6.38 8.61
CA MET A 169 -2.25 -6.73 7.21
C MET A 169 -3.22 -5.78 6.52
N ARG A 170 -3.08 -5.61 5.21
CA ARG A 170 -4.05 -4.83 4.42
C ARG A 170 -5.44 -5.42 4.57
N GLY A 171 -6.41 -4.55 4.87
CA GLY A 171 -7.80 -4.92 5.10
C GLY A 171 -8.13 -5.27 6.55
N THR A 172 -7.20 -5.11 7.48
CA THR A 172 -7.44 -5.43 8.89
C THR A 172 -7.20 -4.26 9.84
N MET A 173 -7.95 -4.26 10.94
CA MET A 173 -7.59 -3.54 12.16
C MET A 173 -7.04 -4.54 13.17
N THR A 174 -5.79 -4.33 13.59
CA THR A 174 -5.07 -5.25 14.47
C THR A 174 -4.77 -4.58 15.80
N GLN A 175 -4.87 -5.33 16.89
CA GLN A 175 -4.38 -4.94 18.22
C GLN A 175 -3.12 -5.75 18.56
N ILE A 176 -2.07 -5.07 18.98
CA ILE A 176 -0.83 -5.70 19.48
C ILE A 176 -0.82 -5.61 20.98
N LEU A 177 -0.84 -6.76 21.63
CA LEU A 177 -0.79 -6.87 23.10
C LEU A 177 0.65 -7.14 23.55
N THR A 178 0.87 -7.00 24.85
CA THR A 178 2.15 -7.30 25.50
C THR A 178 2.76 -8.61 25.01
N GLY A 179 4.05 -8.57 24.69
CA GLY A 179 4.79 -9.71 24.15
C GLY A 179 4.48 -9.97 22.67
N ASN A 180 4.11 -8.94 21.91
CA ASN A 180 3.87 -9.00 20.48
C ASN A 180 2.74 -9.97 20.06
N LYS A 181 1.76 -10.18 20.92
CA LYS A 181 0.56 -10.98 20.59
C LYS A 181 -0.35 -10.16 19.68
N LYS A 182 -0.58 -10.64 18.47
CA LYS A 182 -1.35 -9.94 17.45
C LYS A 182 -2.76 -10.49 17.36
N LYS A 183 -3.77 -9.61 17.37
CA LYS A 183 -5.18 -9.97 17.21
C LYS A 183 -5.82 -9.10 16.17
N ILE A 184 -6.46 -9.68 15.17
CA ILE A 184 -7.37 -8.95 14.29
C ILE A 184 -8.62 -8.63 15.11
N ILE A 185 -8.95 -7.37 15.25
CA ILE A 185 -10.11 -6.88 16.02
C ILE A 185 -11.24 -6.40 15.11
N ALA A 186 -10.94 -6.13 13.83
CA ALA A 186 -11.96 -5.85 12.82
C ALA A 186 -11.41 -6.13 11.42
N ASP A 187 -12.30 -6.54 10.52
CA ASP A 187 -12.07 -6.53 9.09
C ASP A 187 -12.53 -5.18 8.54
N LEU A 188 -11.66 -4.51 7.78
CA LEU A 188 -11.96 -3.21 7.16
C LEU A 188 -12.57 -3.42 5.78
N ARG A 189 -11.94 -4.28 4.99
CA ARG A 189 -12.30 -4.69 3.64
C ARG A 189 -11.36 -5.81 3.21
N SER A 190 -11.76 -6.61 2.20
CA SER A 190 -10.84 -7.61 1.65
C SER A 190 -9.53 -6.95 1.17
N GLY A 191 -8.40 -7.57 1.50
CA GLY A 191 -7.08 -7.06 1.07
C GLY A 191 -6.93 -7.01 -0.44
N ASP A 192 -7.59 -7.92 -1.18
CA ASP A 192 -7.58 -7.94 -2.65
C ASP A 192 -8.44 -6.81 -3.23
N ASP A 193 -9.59 -6.51 -2.65
CA ASP A 193 -10.40 -5.35 -3.05
C ASP A 193 -9.63 -4.04 -2.84
N LEU A 194 -8.91 -3.93 -1.73
CA LEU A 194 -8.09 -2.75 -1.44
C LEU A 194 -6.89 -2.65 -2.38
N LYS A 195 -6.32 -3.78 -2.80
CA LYS A 195 -5.24 -3.82 -3.78
C LYS A 195 -5.63 -3.16 -5.11
N ALA A 196 -6.88 -3.27 -5.52
CA ALA A 196 -7.39 -2.67 -6.77
C ALA A 196 -7.30 -1.13 -6.80
N PHE A 197 -7.17 -0.46 -5.66
CA PHE A 197 -7.00 0.99 -5.59
C PHE A 197 -5.54 1.45 -5.69
N ILE A 198 -4.57 0.53 -5.68
CA ILE A 198 -3.15 0.85 -5.78
C ILE A 198 -2.75 0.87 -7.26
N LYS A 199 -2.13 1.95 -7.68
CA LYS A 199 -1.72 2.15 -9.08
C LYS A 199 -0.30 1.65 -9.27
N THR A 200 -0.11 0.67 -10.14
CA THR A 200 1.21 0.15 -10.49
C THR A 200 1.92 1.10 -11.45
N ASN A 201 3.19 1.42 -11.18
CA ASN A 201 4.00 2.36 -11.96
C ASN A 201 3.39 3.77 -12.16
N ASP A 202 2.52 4.19 -11.25
CA ASP A 202 1.90 5.50 -11.29
C ASP A 202 1.89 6.12 -9.89
N TRP A 203 1.53 7.40 -9.82
CA TRP A 203 1.48 8.15 -8.58
C TRP A 203 0.37 7.65 -7.66
N ASN A 204 0.77 7.26 -6.46
CA ASN A 204 -0.13 6.89 -5.36
C ASN A 204 0.00 7.91 -4.25
N ARG A 205 -1.11 8.26 -3.64
CA ARG A 205 -1.17 9.14 -2.47
C ARG A 205 -1.14 8.30 -1.21
N VAL A 206 -0.33 8.71 -0.26
CA VAL A 206 -0.22 8.10 1.06
C VAL A 206 -0.61 9.13 2.11
N HIS A 207 -1.41 8.71 3.08
CA HIS A 207 -1.70 9.47 4.28
C HIS A 207 -1.51 8.55 5.48
N ILE A 208 -0.50 8.82 6.29
CA ILE A 208 -0.20 8.11 7.53
C ILE A 208 -0.68 8.98 8.68
N ILE A 209 -1.45 8.39 9.60
CA ILE A 209 -1.86 9.04 10.84
C ILE A 209 -1.31 8.22 12.00
N ALA A 210 -0.50 8.85 12.85
CA ALA A 210 0.00 8.27 14.10
C ALA A 210 -0.47 9.14 15.24
N HIS A 211 -1.44 8.66 16.02
CA HIS A 211 -2.00 9.38 17.16
C HIS A 211 -2.07 8.46 18.38
N GLY A 212 -1.35 8.84 19.45
CA GLY A 212 -1.14 7.93 20.56
C GLY A 212 -0.52 6.61 20.08
N ASN A 213 -1.14 5.51 20.41
CA ASN A 213 -0.73 4.16 20.01
C ASN A 213 -1.54 3.63 18.79
N VAL A 214 -2.32 4.49 18.14
CA VAL A 214 -3.10 4.14 16.95
C VAL A 214 -2.36 4.58 15.70
N LEU A 215 -2.13 3.65 14.79
CA LEU A 215 -1.41 3.83 13.54
C LEU A 215 -2.33 3.50 12.38
N THR A 216 -2.48 4.43 11.44
CA THR A 216 -3.45 4.30 10.33
C THR A 216 -2.77 4.56 9.01
N HIS A 217 -2.95 3.67 8.06
CA HIS A 217 -2.45 3.79 6.69
C HIS A 217 -3.60 3.96 5.71
N ILE A 218 -3.60 5.07 4.97
CA ILE A 218 -4.58 5.39 3.94
C ILE A 218 -3.84 5.58 2.62
N PHE A 219 -4.21 4.82 1.57
CA PHE A 219 -3.65 4.95 0.23
C PHE A 219 -4.77 5.28 -0.75
N ASN A 220 -4.56 6.29 -1.56
CA ASN A 220 -5.52 6.78 -2.54
C ASN A 220 -6.94 7.01 -1.97
N GLY A 221 -7.01 7.47 -0.70
CA GLY A 221 -8.28 7.72 0.00
C GLY A 221 -8.94 6.48 0.60
N HIS A 222 -8.27 5.31 0.57
CA HIS A 222 -8.78 4.06 1.12
C HIS A 222 -8.00 3.63 2.35
N LEU A 223 -8.71 3.32 3.43
CA LEU A 223 -8.09 2.77 4.65
C LEU A 223 -7.53 1.37 4.33
N MET A 224 -6.21 1.25 4.36
CA MET A 224 -5.50 0.02 4.05
C MET A 224 -5.30 -0.87 5.28
N ALA A 225 -4.81 -0.30 6.35
CA ALA A 225 -4.55 -1.00 7.60
C ALA A 225 -4.64 -0.05 8.78
N GLN A 226 -5.05 -0.56 9.92
CA GLN A 226 -4.99 0.16 11.19
C GLN A 226 -4.43 -0.76 12.28
N CYS A 227 -3.62 -0.20 13.17
CA CYS A 227 -3.03 -0.92 14.29
C CYS A 227 -3.22 -0.13 15.58
N VAL A 228 -3.67 -0.81 16.62
CA VAL A 228 -3.64 -0.33 18.01
C VAL A 228 -2.50 -1.05 18.70
N ASP A 229 -1.37 -0.36 18.90
CA ASP A 229 -0.18 -0.96 19.50
C ASP A 229 -0.18 -0.77 21.02
N ASP A 230 -0.78 -1.71 21.72
CA ASP A 230 -0.87 -1.73 23.19
C ASP A 230 0.33 -2.43 23.85
N ASP A 231 1.34 -2.87 23.08
CA ASP A 231 2.56 -3.45 23.64
C ASP A 231 3.49 -2.34 24.21
N PRO A 232 3.53 -2.14 25.53
CA PRO A 232 4.28 -1.02 26.13
C PRO A 232 5.80 -1.16 25.95
N THR A 233 6.28 -2.37 25.64
CA THR A 233 7.70 -2.65 25.48
C THR A 233 8.16 -2.55 24.04
N GLY A 234 7.25 -2.79 23.08
CA GLY A 234 7.55 -2.79 21.66
C GLY A 234 7.15 -1.52 20.92
N ARG A 235 6.15 -0.80 21.40
CA ARG A 235 5.64 0.38 20.70
C ARG A 235 6.57 1.57 20.73
N ALA A 236 6.67 2.26 19.61
CA ALA A 236 7.31 3.59 19.52
C ALA A 236 6.26 4.69 19.51
N MET A 237 6.47 5.74 20.33
CA MET A 237 5.55 6.88 20.46
C MET A 237 6.06 8.14 19.77
N GLY A 238 7.19 8.07 19.07
CA GLY A 238 7.80 9.16 18.32
C GLY A 238 9.11 8.70 17.72
N GLY A 239 9.68 9.49 16.82
CA GLY A 239 10.93 9.16 16.17
C GLY A 239 11.02 9.72 14.75
N LEU A 240 12.04 9.30 14.02
CA LEU A 240 12.38 9.79 12.70
C LEU A 240 11.38 9.31 11.63
N LEU A 241 11.30 10.09 10.54
CA LEU A 241 10.64 9.73 9.29
C LEU A 241 11.70 9.38 8.23
N GLY A 242 11.37 8.49 7.30
CA GLY A 242 12.27 8.17 6.20
C GLY A 242 11.61 7.43 5.04
N VAL A 243 12.32 7.40 3.91
CA VAL A 243 11.95 6.64 2.72
C VAL A 243 13.00 5.57 2.47
N GLN A 244 12.58 4.34 2.24
CA GLN A 244 13.47 3.18 2.13
C GLN A 244 14.02 3.00 0.72
N MET A 245 15.34 2.71 0.64
CA MET A 245 15.97 1.97 -0.45
C MET A 245 16.18 0.52 0.01
N HIS A 246 15.46 -0.40 -0.63
CA HIS A 246 15.47 -1.81 -0.25
C HIS A 246 16.63 -2.57 -0.91
N VAL A 247 17.25 -3.48 -0.16
CA VAL A 247 18.24 -4.41 -0.68
C VAL A 247 17.63 -5.35 -1.72
N GLY A 248 18.35 -5.62 -2.80
CA GLY A 248 17.87 -6.57 -3.81
C GLY A 248 18.15 -6.11 -5.24
N ALA A 249 17.20 -6.39 -6.13
CA ALA A 249 17.28 -5.96 -7.52
C ALA A 249 17.31 -4.42 -7.64
N PRO A 250 17.84 -3.87 -8.75
CA PRO A 250 17.80 -2.45 -9.02
C PRO A 250 16.39 -1.89 -8.86
N MET A 251 16.29 -0.74 -8.21
CA MET A 251 15.02 -0.11 -7.90
C MET A 251 15.04 1.39 -8.13
N LYS A 252 13.86 1.94 -8.41
CA LYS A 252 13.62 3.38 -8.40
C LYS A 252 12.33 3.67 -7.66
N ILE A 253 12.41 4.58 -6.69
CA ILE A 253 11.26 5.20 -6.02
C ILE A 253 11.33 6.72 -6.22
N GLU A 254 10.20 7.31 -6.49
CA GLU A 254 10.00 8.75 -6.65
C GLU A 254 9.00 9.22 -5.59
N VAL A 255 9.32 10.30 -4.87
CA VAL A 255 8.48 10.87 -3.81
C VAL A 255 8.35 12.38 -4.00
N ARG A 256 7.13 12.91 -3.86
CA ARG A 256 6.84 14.35 -3.95
C ARG A 256 5.71 14.76 -3.02
N ASN A 257 5.44 16.05 -2.93
CA ASN A 257 4.32 16.60 -2.18
C ASN A 257 4.29 16.10 -0.74
N VAL A 258 5.43 16.25 -0.03
CA VAL A 258 5.60 15.73 1.33
C VAL A 258 5.16 16.77 2.35
N TRP A 259 4.10 16.48 3.06
CA TRP A 259 3.44 17.38 4.00
C TRP A 259 3.32 16.74 5.37
N LEU A 260 3.72 17.45 6.41
CA LEU A 260 3.68 16.99 7.80
C LEU A 260 2.83 17.93 8.64
N LYS A 261 1.98 17.37 9.49
CA LYS A 261 1.22 18.08 10.51
C LYS A 261 1.46 17.42 11.86
N ASN A 262 2.00 18.15 12.81
CA ASN A 262 2.08 17.72 14.20
C ASN A 262 0.70 17.92 14.86
N LEU A 263 0.26 16.94 15.66
CA LEU A 263 -1.03 16.90 16.33
C LEU A 263 -0.90 17.24 17.81
#